data_fa09389375207e62f38a1fff42ecd88e
#
_entry.id   fa09389375207e62f38a1fff42ecd88e
#
_cell.length_a   1.000
_cell.length_b   1.000
_cell.length_c   1.000
_cell.angle_alpha   90.00
_cell.angle_beta   90.00
_cell.angle_gamma   90.00
#
_symmetry.space_group_name_H-M   'P 1'
#
loop_
_entity.id
_entity.type
_entity.pdbx_description
1 polymer ?
#
loop_
_entity_poly.entity_id
_entity_poly.type
_entity_poly.pdbx_seq_one_letter_code
_entity_poly.pdbx_strand_id
1 'polypeptide(L)'
;MNKINNTKIDSFKKQQIDMAMHCDEVQEVMGEIPSWIVRWGITVIFAIVVALIVGSHFFYYPDVVKTDIRITTTEANNAALKSIGEIKIPATGSGKIMPGQQVNVFIANYPYSEYGYVTGVIDNINELPDANGNYLVTVLFPNGMRTNYGKSLRAWQVMTGTAEIVLESKRLTEKLLQPFSLIKR
;
A
#
# COMPACT_ATOMS: atom_id res chain seq x y z
N MET A 1 48.10 40.73 62.34
CA MET A 1 46.80 40.79 61.61
C MET A 1 46.91 40.38 60.11
N ASN A 2 48.03 39.82 59.64
CA ASN A 2 48.31 39.52 58.24
C ASN A 2 48.27 38.03 57.84
N LYS A 3 48.16 37.12 58.78
CA LYS A 3 48.19 35.65 58.51
C LYS A 3 46.83 35.08 58.08
N ILE A 4 45.72 35.72 58.48
CA ILE A 4 44.36 35.25 58.21
C ILE A 4 43.92 35.56 56.78
N ASN A 5 44.41 36.70 56.21
CA ASN A 5 44.07 37.09 54.85
C ASN A 5 44.72 36.21 53.79
N ASN A 6 45.95 35.74 53.99
CA ASN A 6 46.62 34.85 53.03
C ASN A 6 45.99 33.49 52.94
N THR A 7 45.58 32.89 54.05
CA THR A 7 44.90 31.56 54.06
C THR A 7 43.56 31.62 53.33
N LYS A 8 42.85 32.75 53.43
CA LYS A 8 41.55 32.93 52.77
C LYS A 8 41.70 33.12 51.24
N ILE A 9 42.76 33.83 50.82
CA ILE A 9 43.10 34.03 49.41
C ILE A 9 43.55 32.72 48.78
N ASP A 10 44.32 31.89 49.45
CA ASP A 10 44.76 30.59 48.97
C ASP A 10 43.63 29.58 48.87
N SER A 11 42.66 29.62 49.77
CA SER A 11 41.48 28.78 49.68
C SER A 11 40.56 29.19 48.49
N PHE A 12 40.37 30.48 48.26
CA PHE A 12 39.62 30.95 47.06
C PHE A 12 40.36 30.58 45.73
N LYS A 13 41.66 30.71 45.66
CA LYS A 13 42.47 30.32 44.51
C LYS A 13 42.38 28.83 44.24
N LYS A 14 42.42 28.00 45.32
CA LYS A 14 42.31 26.54 45.21
C LYS A 14 40.91 26.14 44.71
N GLN A 15 39.86 26.80 45.21
CA GLN A 15 38.48 26.56 44.73
C GLN A 15 38.25 27.01 43.28
N GLN A 16 38.88 28.07 42.81
CA GLN A 16 38.81 28.47 41.42
C GLN A 16 39.55 27.51 40.47
N ILE A 17 40.69 26.96 40.93
CA ILE A 17 41.46 25.97 40.16
C ILE A 17 40.72 24.65 40.09
N ASP A 18 40.09 24.19 41.19
CA ASP A 18 39.26 22.97 41.20
C ASP A 18 38.02 23.13 40.32
N MET A 19 37.37 24.30 40.31
CA MET A 19 36.26 24.56 39.40
C MET A 19 36.67 24.60 37.95
N ALA A 20 37.83 25.18 37.62
CA ALA A 20 38.34 25.22 36.27
C ALA A 20 38.72 23.81 35.77
N MET A 21 39.34 22.99 36.61
CA MET A 21 39.64 21.58 36.23
C MET A 21 38.38 20.72 36.02
N HIS A 22 37.33 20.94 36.82
CA HIS A 22 36.05 20.23 36.60
C HIS A 22 35.32 20.68 35.33
N CYS A 23 35.51 21.92 34.90
CA CYS A 23 34.96 22.37 33.63
C CYS A 23 35.68 21.76 32.41
N ASP A 24 36.99 21.56 32.50
CA ASP A 24 37.79 20.94 31.43
C ASP A 24 37.48 19.44 31.29
N GLU A 25 37.31 18.71 32.42
CA GLU A 25 36.92 17.29 32.40
C GLU A 25 35.51 17.08 31.84
N VAL A 26 34.57 18.00 32.06
CA VAL A 26 33.20 17.91 31.52
C VAL A 26 33.17 18.23 30.02
N GLN A 27 34.07 19.09 29.55
CA GLN A 27 34.20 19.39 28.11
C GLN A 27 34.85 18.23 27.33
N GLU A 28 35.76 17.47 27.98
CA GLU A 28 36.40 16.33 27.32
C GLU A 28 35.46 15.14 27.21
N VAL A 29 34.44 15.01 28.09
CA VAL A 29 33.41 13.96 28.02
C VAL A 29 32.32 14.28 27.00
N MET A 30 32.09 15.56 26.69
CA MET A 30 31.28 15.95 25.54
C MET A 30 32.12 15.93 24.26
N GLY A 31 32.76 14.79 24.00
CA GLY A 31 33.69 14.54 22.92
C GLY A 31 33.21 15.17 21.63
N GLU A 32 34.07 15.95 20.99
CA GLU A 32 33.85 16.45 19.63
C GLU A 32 33.43 15.29 18.75
N ILE A 33 32.13 15.26 18.36
CA ILE A 33 31.63 14.25 17.42
C ILE A 33 32.51 14.39 16.16
N PRO A 34 33.30 13.36 15.80
CA PRO A 34 34.21 13.47 14.67
C PRO A 34 33.45 13.91 13.44
N SER A 35 33.87 15.03 12.86
CA SER A 35 33.18 15.65 11.72
C SER A 35 32.99 14.70 10.53
N TRP A 36 33.83 13.67 10.41
CA TRP A 36 33.69 12.64 9.40
C TRP A 36 32.48 11.73 9.64
N ILE A 37 32.13 11.41 10.89
CA ILE A 37 30.95 10.59 11.24
C ILE A 37 29.68 11.34 10.86
N VAL A 38 29.61 12.64 11.13
CA VAL A 38 28.46 13.48 10.76
C VAL A 38 28.34 13.56 9.23
N ARG A 39 29.44 13.79 8.51
CA ARG A 39 29.44 13.86 7.04
C ARG A 39 29.05 12.53 6.41
N TRP A 40 29.63 11.41 6.86
CA TRP A 40 29.30 10.07 6.36
C TRP A 40 27.92 9.64 6.76
N GLY A 41 27.47 9.93 8.00
CA GLY A 41 26.13 9.63 8.48
C GLY A 41 25.05 10.28 7.61
N ILE A 42 25.19 11.57 7.31
CA ILE A 42 24.26 12.29 6.43
C ILE A 42 24.28 11.70 5.01
N THR A 43 25.47 11.37 4.49
CA THR A 43 25.59 10.80 3.14
C THR A 43 24.92 9.42 3.04
N VAL A 44 25.10 8.56 4.05
CA VAL A 44 24.46 7.25 4.11
C VAL A 44 22.94 7.38 4.20
N ILE A 45 22.43 8.27 5.07
CA ILE A 45 20.99 8.51 5.18
C ILE A 45 20.42 9.01 3.84
N PHE A 46 21.12 9.96 3.22
CA PHE A 46 20.72 10.49 1.91
C PHE A 46 20.71 9.39 0.84
N ALA A 47 21.73 8.54 0.80
CA ALA A 47 21.79 7.41 -0.13
C ALA A 47 20.63 6.41 0.08
N ILE A 48 20.27 6.11 1.35
CA ILE A 48 19.13 5.25 1.67
C ILE A 48 17.83 5.89 1.19
N VAL A 49 17.62 7.19 1.43
CA VAL A 49 16.40 7.90 0.98
C VAL A 49 16.28 7.87 -0.54
N VAL A 50 17.38 8.15 -1.25
CA VAL A 50 17.40 8.08 -2.72
C VAL A 50 17.12 6.66 -3.21
N ALA A 51 17.71 5.64 -2.58
CA ALA A 51 17.46 4.24 -2.91
C ALA A 51 15.99 3.84 -2.69
N LEU A 52 15.35 4.32 -1.62
CA LEU A 52 13.93 4.11 -1.35
C LEU A 52 13.04 4.78 -2.40
N ILE A 53 13.36 6.01 -2.81
CA ILE A 53 12.61 6.74 -3.84
C ILE A 53 12.71 6.00 -5.18
N VAL A 54 13.92 5.59 -5.57
CA VAL A 54 14.15 4.82 -6.80
C VAL A 54 13.48 3.45 -6.72
N GLY A 55 13.60 2.75 -5.58
CA GLY A 55 12.92 1.47 -5.35
C GLY A 55 11.40 1.58 -5.41
N SER A 56 10.84 2.65 -4.84
CA SER A 56 9.39 2.94 -4.89
C SER A 56 8.84 3.04 -6.32
N HIS A 57 9.68 3.43 -7.28
CA HIS A 57 9.27 3.51 -8.69
C HIS A 57 9.02 2.13 -9.31
N PHE A 58 9.62 1.08 -8.79
CA PHE A 58 9.44 -0.29 -9.29
C PHE A 58 8.20 -0.99 -8.71
N PHE A 59 7.65 -0.50 -7.59
CA PHE A 59 6.48 -1.11 -6.99
C PHE A 59 5.18 -0.57 -7.62
N TYR A 60 4.44 -1.48 -8.26
CA TYR A 60 3.09 -1.23 -8.76
C TYR A 60 2.09 -1.70 -7.72
N TYR A 61 1.20 -0.83 -7.30
CA TYR A 61 0.08 -1.18 -6.44
C TYR A 61 -1.21 -1.11 -7.25
N PRO A 62 -1.84 -2.24 -7.58
CA PRO A 62 -3.11 -2.23 -8.31
C PRO A 62 -4.20 -1.68 -7.41
N ASP A 63 -4.95 -0.69 -7.91
CA ASP A 63 -6.21 -0.29 -7.30
C ASP A 63 -7.26 -1.34 -7.65
N VAL A 64 -7.95 -1.88 -6.65
CA VAL A 64 -9.02 -2.86 -6.85
C VAL A 64 -10.33 -2.31 -6.28
N VAL A 65 -11.42 -2.51 -7.00
CA VAL A 65 -12.78 -2.28 -6.50
C VAL A 65 -13.34 -3.63 -6.10
N LYS A 66 -13.70 -3.75 -4.82
CA LYS A 66 -14.34 -4.95 -4.27
C LYS A 66 -15.83 -4.76 -4.27
N THR A 67 -16.53 -5.77 -4.77
CA THR A 67 -17.99 -5.79 -4.81
C THR A 67 -18.51 -7.23 -4.83
N ASP A 68 -19.79 -7.39 -4.56
CA ASP A 68 -20.41 -8.70 -4.59
C ASP A 68 -20.72 -9.13 -6.03
N ILE A 69 -20.51 -10.42 -6.32
CA ILE A 69 -20.82 -11.03 -7.61
C ILE A 69 -21.80 -12.18 -7.42
N ARG A 70 -22.74 -12.26 -8.35
CA ARG A 70 -23.61 -13.42 -8.52
C ARG A 70 -23.25 -14.11 -9.83
N ILE A 71 -22.92 -15.39 -9.77
CA ILE A 71 -22.57 -16.19 -10.94
C ILE A 71 -23.73 -17.13 -11.23
N THR A 72 -24.24 -17.09 -12.45
CA THR A 72 -25.26 -17.99 -12.94
C THR A 72 -24.65 -18.87 -14.02
N THR A 73 -24.77 -20.18 -13.84
CA THR A 73 -24.32 -21.17 -14.80
C THR A 73 -25.50 -21.74 -15.54
N THR A 74 -25.49 -21.57 -16.85
CA THR A 74 -26.53 -22.09 -17.73
C THR A 74 -25.92 -23.11 -18.71
N GLU A 75 -26.64 -24.19 -18.99
CA GLU A 75 -26.25 -25.11 -20.05
C GLU A 75 -26.44 -24.40 -21.39
N ALA A 76 -25.34 -24.15 -22.09
CA ALA A 76 -25.38 -23.65 -23.46
C ALA A 76 -25.63 -24.80 -24.43
N ASN A 77 -26.31 -24.53 -25.53
CA ASN A 77 -26.54 -25.50 -26.60
C ASN A 77 -25.18 -26.14 -27.01
N ASN A 78 -25.06 -27.46 -26.85
CA ASN A 78 -23.91 -28.33 -27.09
C ASN A 78 -23.01 -28.65 -25.87
N ALA A 79 -23.58 -28.93 -24.71
CA ALA A 79 -22.90 -29.54 -23.55
C ALA A 79 -21.77 -28.69 -22.89
N ALA A 80 -21.52 -27.45 -23.32
CA ALA A 80 -20.60 -26.57 -22.65
C ALA A 80 -21.34 -25.71 -21.60
N LEU A 81 -20.92 -25.83 -20.34
CA LEU A 81 -21.45 -24.99 -19.26
C LEU A 81 -20.89 -23.56 -19.47
N LYS A 82 -21.79 -22.59 -19.68
CA LYS A 82 -21.44 -21.19 -19.72
C LYS A 82 -21.79 -20.53 -18.40
N SER A 83 -20.78 -20.05 -17.69
CA SER A 83 -20.95 -19.27 -16.45
C SER A 83 -20.85 -17.80 -16.76
N ILE A 84 -21.82 -17.03 -16.28
CA ILE A 84 -21.88 -15.58 -16.42
C ILE A 84 -21.96 -14.98 -15.02
N GLY A 85 -21.11 -14.03 -14.73
CA GLY A 85 -21.10 -13.26 -13.49
C GLY A 85 -21.85 -11.95 -13.67
N GLU A 86 -22.66 -11.57 -12.69
CA GLU A 86 -23.32 -10.26 -12.60
C GLU A 86 -22.79 -9.55 -11.36
N ILE A 87 -22.30 -8.34 -11.56
CA ILE A 87 -21.76 -7.46 -10.52
C ILE A 87 -22.61 -6.21 -10.46
N LYS A 88 -22.99 -5.78 -9.25
CA LYS A 88 -23.66 -4.49 -9.03
C LYS A 88 -22.65 -3.49 -8.48
N ILE A 89 -22.43 -2.40 -9.22
CA ILE A 89 -21.45 -1.39 -8.88
C ILE A 89 -22.16 -0.08 -8.58
N PRO A 90 -21.94 0.55 -7.43
CA PRO A 90 -22.51 1.85 -7.13
C PRO A 90 -21.99 2.92 -8.10
N ALA A 91 -22.81 3.93 -8.37
CA ALA A 91 -22.43 5.05 -9.25
C ALA A 91 -21.10 5.69 -8.85
N THR A 92 -20.80 5.71 -7.54
CA THR A 92 -19.53 6.21 -7.02
C THR A 92 -18.40 5.24 -7.38
N GLY A 93 -17.62 5.56 -8.41
CA GLY A 93 -16.49 4.76 -8.86
C GLY A 93 -16.73 3.96 -10.14
N SER A 94 -17.94 3.89 -10.65
CA SER A 94 -18.27 3.19 -11.91
C SER A 94 -17.52 3.75 -13.13
N GLY A 95 -17.23 5.06 -13.16
CA GLY A 95 -16.54 5.72 -14.27
C GLY A 95 -15.09 5.28 -14.54
N LYS A 96 -14.52 4.43 -13.67
CA LYS A 96 -13.17 3.86 -13.87
C LYS A 96 -13.20 2.45 -14.46
N ILE A 97 -14.40 1.89 -14.61
CA ILE A 97 -14.59 0.51 -15.03
C ILE A 97 -14.86 0.51 -16.53
N MET A 98 -14.13 -0.34 -17.24
CA MET A 98 -14.22 -0.44 -18.70
C MET A 98 -14.38 -1.91 -19.12
N PRO A 99 -15.09 -2.17 -20.23
CA PRO A 99 -15.11 -3.49 -20.84
C PRO A 99 -13.69 -3.97 -21.16
N GLY A 100 -13.45 -5.28 -20.99
CA GLY A 100 -12.13 -5.89 -21.19
C GLY A 100 -11.25 -5.92 -19.93
N GLN A 101 -11.61 -5.26 -18.83
CA GLN A 101 -10.86 -5.32 -17.58
C GLN A 101 -10.97 -6.69 -16.93
N GLN A 102 -9.85 -7.10 -16.29
CA GLN A 102 -9.78 -8.36 -15.55
C GLN A 102 -10.47 -8.26 -14.20
N VAL A 103 -11.19 -9.29 -13.84
CA VAL A 103 -11.88 -9.44 -12.57
C VAL A 103 -11.43 -10.72 -11.88
N ASN A 104 -10.94 -10.61 -10.66
CA ASN A 104 -10.62 -11.75 -9.83
C ASN A 104 -11.82 -12.07 -8.93
N VAL A 105 -12.36 -13.27 -9.05
CA VAL A 105 -13.58 -13.68 -8.36
C VAL A 105 -13.28 -14.72 -7.31
N PHE A 106 -13.62 -14.39 -6.07
CA PHE A 106 -13.50 -15.24 -4.89
C PHE A 106 -14.89 -15.82 -4.60
N ILE A 107 -15.07 -17.11 -4.82
CA ILE A 107 -16.35 -17.78 -4.67
C ILE A 107 -16.55 -18.16 -3.21
N ALA A 108 -17.68 -17.80 -2.62
CA ALA A 108 -17.95 -17.97 -1.20
C ALA A 108 -17.87 -19.43 -0.72
N ASN A 109 -18.27 -20.38 -1.58
CA ASN A 109 -18.25 -21.80 -1.25
C ASN A 109 -16.87 -22.47 -1.31
N TYR A 110 -15.83 -21.74 -1.78
CA TYR A 110 -14.48 -22.26 -1.97
C TYR A 110 -13.47 -21.39 -1.25
N PRO A 111 -12.87 -21.86 -0.12
CA PRO A 111 -11.90 -21.08 0.62
C PRO A 111 -10.72 -20.61 -0.25
N TYR A 112 -10.42 -19.31 -0.21
CA TYR A 112 -9.36 -18.71 -0.99
C TYR A 112 -7.98 -19.35 -0.76
N SER A 113 -7.67 -19.71 0.49
CA SER A 113 -6.40 -20.34 0.87
C SER A 113 -6.14 -21.66 0.16
N GLU A 114 -7.19 -22.37 -0.20
CA GLU A 114 -7.10 -23.69 -0.82
C GLU A 114 -7.35 -23.66 -2.33
N TYR A 115 -8.33 -22.88 -2.76
CA TYR A 115 -8.78 -22.86 -4.16
C TYR A 115 -8.29 -21.65 -4.94
N GLY A 116 -7.95 -20.54 -4.27
CA GLY A 116 -7.57 -19.30 -4.94
C GLY A 116 -8.79 -18.55 -5.49
N TYR A 117 -8.63 -17.92 -6.65
CA TYR A 117 -9.67 -17.16 -7.33
C TYR A 117 -9.85 -17.60 -8.79
N VAL A 118 -11.01 -17.31 -9.34
CA VAL A 118 -11.31 -17.49 -10.77
C VAL A 118 -11.15 -16.16 -11.48
N THR A 119 -10.50 -16.15 -12.63
CA THR A 119 -10.32 -14.94 -13.43
C THR A 119 -11.44 -14.83 -14.45
N GLY A 120 -12.14 -13.69 -14.41
CA GLY A 120 -13.12 -13.27 -15.40
C GLY A 120 -12.67 -12.01 -16.13
N VAL A 121 -13.45 -11.64 -17.15
CA VAL A 121 -13.25 -10.41 -17.94
C VAL A 121 -14.60 -9.69 -18.03
N ILE A 122 -14.61 -8.38 -17.87
CA ILE A 122 -15.80 -7.54 -18.07
C ILE A 122 -16.17 -7.55 -19.54
N ASP A 123 -17.38 -8.03 -19.82
CA ASP A 123 -17.92 -8.09 -21.17
C ASP A 123 -18.71 -6.81 -21.49
N ASN A 124 -19.68 -6.49 -20.64
CA ASN A 124 -20.57 -5.37 -20.86
C ASN A 124 -20.91 -4.66 -19.54
N ILE A 125 -21.17 -3.36 -19.65
CA ILE A 125 -21.63 -2.51 -18.56
C ILE A 125 -22.97 -1.93 -19.00
N ASN A 126 -24.03 -2.20 -18.23
CA ASN A 126 -25.32 -1.57 -18.51
C ASN A 126 -25.26 -0.08 -18.15
N GLU A 127 -25.50 0.78 -19.13
CA GLU A 127 -25.45 2.23 -18.94
C GLU A 127 -26.63 2.76 -18.12
N LEU A 128 -27.71 1.98 -17.97
CA LEU A 128 -28.86 2.35 -17.16
C LEU A 128 -28.70 1.79 -15.74
N PRO A 129 -28.66 2.64 -14.71
CA PRO A 129 -28.60 2.18 -13.33
C PRO A 129 -29.91 1.50 -12.92
N ASP A 130 -29.85 0.59 -11.97
CA ASP A 130 -31.01 0.00 -11.34
C ASP A 130 -31.74 1.03 -10.43
N ALA A 131 -32.88 0.62 -9.84
CA ALA A 131 -33.67 1.46 -8.95
C ALA A 131 -32.91 1.98 -7.71
N ASN A 132 -31.78 1.35 -7.37
CA ASN A 132 -30.90 1.72 -6.26
C ASN A 132 -29.69 2.56 -6.70
N GLY A 133 -29.60 2.92 -7.98
CA GLY A 133 -28.48 3.68 -8.54
C GLY A 133 -27.23 2.86 -8.80
N ASN A 134 -27.32 1.53 -8.90
CA ASN A 134 -26.19 0.68 -9.21
C ASN A 134 -26.18 0.31 -10.70
N TYR A 135 -24.99 0.24 -11.28
CA TYR A 135 -24.77 -0.25 -12.63
C TYR A 135 -24.57 -1.75 -12.62
N LEU A 136 -25.23 -2.46 -13.54
CA LEU A 136 -25.06 -3.89 -13.72
C LEU A 136 -23.90 -4.14 -14.70
N VAL A 137 -22.93 -4.92 -14.27
CA VAL A 137 -21.75 -5.30 -15.05
C VAL A 137 -21.75 -6.80 -15.27
N THR A 138 -21.62 -7.22 -16.51
CA THR A 138 -21.55 -8.63 -16.92
C THR A 138 -20.10 -9.08 -17.03
N VAL A 139 -19.79 -10.19 -16.38
CA VAL A 139 -18.45 -10.81 -16.40
C VAL A 139 -18.51 -12.17 -17.06
N LEU A 140 -17.63 -12.39 -18.03
CA LEU A 140 -17.45 -13.69 -18.67
C LEU A 140 -16.22 -14.41 -18.08
N PHE A 141 -16.30 -15.73 -18.10
CA PHE A 141 -15.21 -16.60 -17.65
C PHE A 141 -14.65 -17.39 -18.85
N PRO A 142 -13.67 -16.85 -19.57
CA PRO A 142 -13.15 -17.46 -20.81
C PRO A 142 -12.52 -18.82 -20.55
N ASN A 143 -11.93 -19.04 -19.39
CA ASN A 143 -11.32 -20.31 -18.96
C ASN A 143 -12.30 -21.20 -18.16
N GLY A 144 -13.60 -20.89 -18.19
CA GLY A 144 -14.59 -21.52 -17.33
C GLY A 144 -14.31 -21.31 -15.84
N MET A 145 -14.73 -22.25 -15.01
CA MET A 145 -14.56 -22.19 -13.55
C MET A 145 -13.22 -22.79 -13.10
N ARG A 146 -12.12 -22.38 -13.76
CA ARG A 146 -10.77 -22.80 -13.40
C ARG A 146 -10.07 -21.72 -12.60
N THR A 147 -9.50 -22.12 -11.46
CA THR A 147 -8.82 -21.19 -10.56
C THR A 147 -7.38 -20.90 -10.99
N ASN A 148 -6.79 -19.85 -10.44
CA ASN A 148 -5.37 -19.52 -10.62
C ASN A 148 -4.42 -20.61 -10.11
N TYR A 149 -4.87 -21.50 -9.20
CA TYR A 149 -4.12 -22.68 -8.77
C TYR A 149 -4.30 -23.89 -9.70
N GLY A 150 -5.01 -23.71 -10.82
CA GLY A 150 -5.25 -24.78 -11.80
C GLY A 150 -6.35 -25.77 -11.41
N LYS A 151 -7.03 -25.57 -10.28
CA LYS A 151 -8.14 -26.42 -9.84
C LYS A 151 -9.40 -26.06 -10.63
N SER A 152 -10.15 -27.09 -11.07
CA SER A 152 -11.46 -26.90 -11.70
C SER A 152 -12.54 -26.95 -10.63
N LEU A 153 -13.33 -25.89 -10.53
CA LEU A 153 -14.42 -25.81 -9.58
C LEU A 153 -15.70 -26.44 -10.19
N ARG A 154 -16.48 -27.10 -9.35
CA ARG A 154 -17.80 -27.57 -9.76
C ARG A 154 -18.71 -26.34 -9.89
N ALA A 155 -19.22 -26.12 -11.10
CA ALA A 155 -20.16 -25.04 -11.34
C ALA A 155 -21.56 -25.45 -10.82
N TRP A 156 -22.08 -24.66 -9.89
CA TRP A 156 -23.46 -24.75 -9.42
C TRP A 156 -24.31 -23.79 -10.25
N GLN A 157 -25.64 -24.04 -10.31
CA GLN A 157 -26.54 -23.16 -11.06
C GLN A 157 -26.44 -21.69 -10.63
N VAL A 158 -26.28 -21.45 -9.33
CA VAL A 158 -26.07 -20.11 -8.77
C VAL A 158 -24.97 -20.17 -7.72
N MET A 159 -23.99 -19.30 -7.85
CA MET A 159 -22.93 -19.12 -6.87
C MET A 159 -22.81 -17.63 -6.55
N THR A 160 -22.39 -17.33 -5.33
CA THR A 160 -22.11 -15.97 -4.88
C THR A 160 -20.66 -15.86 -4.46
N GLY A 161 -20.14 -14.65 -4.47
CA GLY A 161 -18.77 -14.40 -4.07
C GLY A 161 -18.44 -12.92 -4.05
N THR A 162 -17.16 -12.63 -3.91
CA THR A 162 -16.63 -11.27 -3.99
C THR A 162 -15.80 -11.13 -5.28
N ALA A 163 -16.08 -10.09 -6.04
CA ALA A 163 -15.32 -9.72 -7.22
C ALA A 163 -14.35 -8.57 -6.90
N GLU A 164 -13.11 -8.72 -7.30
CA GLU A 164 -12.11 -7.66 -7.28
C GLU A 164 -11.81 -7.25 -8.72
N ILE A 165 -12.30 -6.08 -9.11
CA ILE A 165 -12.05 -5.52 -10.45
C ILE A 165 -10.67 -4.87 -10.41
N VAL A 166 -9.77 -5.33 -11.27
CA VAL A 166 -8.42 -4.77 -11.39
C VAL A 166 -8.49 -3.53 -12.25
N LEU A 167 -8.34 -2.38 -11.61
CA LEU A 167 -8.21 -1.10 -12.30
C LEU A 167 -6.79 -0.92 -12.82
N GLU A 168 -6.59 0.09 -13.68
CA GLU A 168 -5.25 0.44 -14.12
C GLU A 168 -4.34 0.71 -12.92
N SER A 169 -3.19 0.04 -12.90
CA SER A 169 -2.20 0.21 -11.84
C SER A 169 -1.54 1.58 -11.94
N LYS A 170 -1.73 2.42 -10.92
CA LYS A 170 -0.97 3.66 -10.79
C LYS A 170 0.33 3.40 -10.03
N ARG A 171 1.41 4.07 -10.44
CA ARG A 171 2.69 3.98 -9.73
C ARG A 171 2.56 4.60 -8.34
N LEU A 172 3.20 4.01 -7.33
CA LEU A 172 3.18 4.55 -5.96
C LEU A 172 3.67 6.00 -5.89
N THR A 173 4.63 6.35 -6.73
CA THR A 173 5.15 7.73 -6.84
C THR A 173 4.07 8.73 -7.23
N GLU A 174 3.13 8.37 -8.10
CA GLU A 174 2.02 9.24 -8.49
C GLU A 174 1.04 9.46 -7.32
N LYS A 175 0.76 8.41 -6.53
CA LYS A 175 -0.08 8.53 -5.33
C LYS A 175 0.57 9.39 -4.23
N LEU A 176 1.88 9.27 -4.03
CA LEU A 176 2.62 10.06 -3.04
C LEU A 176 2.74 11.54 -3.41
N LEU A 177 2.79 11.86 -4.72
CA LEU A 177 2.94 13.22 -5.20
C LEU A 177 1.60 13.94 -5.41
N GLN A 178 0.46 13.24 -5.42
CA GLN A 178 -0.87 13.84 -5.56
C GLN A 178 -1.18 14.96 -4.56
N PRO A 179 -0.91 14.81 -3.22
CA PRO A 179 -1.17 15.89 -2.28
C PRO A 179 -0.35 17.15 -2.53
N PHE A 180 0.85 17.03 -3.12
CA PHE A 180 1.70 18.17 -3.44
C PHE A 180 1.26 18.91 -4.71
N SER A 181 0.56 18.25 -5.62
CA SER A 181 0.05 18.87 -6.84
C SER A 181 -1.14 19.80 -6.58
N LEU A 182 -1.86 19.62 -5.47
CA LEU A 182 -3.00 20.44 -5.07
C LEU A 182 -2.58 21.80 -4.45
N ILE A 183 -1.30 21.96 -4.07
CA ILE A 183 -0.76 23.19 -3.46
C ILE A 183 -0.42 24.26 -4.53
N LYS A 184 -0.46 23.91 -5.81
CA LYS A 184 -0.06 24.79 -6.92
C LYS A 184 -1.28 25.48 -7.60
N ARG A 185 -2.22 25.98 -6.76
CA ARG A 185 -3.30 26.85 -7.25
C ARG A 185 -3.44 28.08 -6.39
#